data_40b7f2f28f27b386838886252dcfc399
#
_entry.id   40b7f2f28f27b386838886252dcfc399
#
_cell.length_a   1.000
_cell.length_b   1.000
_cell.length_c   1.000
_cell.angle_alpha   90.00
_cell.angle_beta   90.00
_cell.angle_gamma   90.00
#
_symmetry.space_group_name_H-M   'P 1'
#
loop_
_entity.id
_entity.type
_entity.pdbx_description
1 polymer ?
#
loop_
_entity_poly.entity_id
_entity_poly.type
_entity_poly.pdbx_seq_one_letter_code
_entity_poly.pdbx_strand_id
1 'polypeptide(L)'
;AHNTASIDTCGAEVQKGNAPTERKIQRLFRREEVSRLIKKCNDFGAGGVSVAIGELADGLTVDLDKVPKKYAGLDGTELAISESQERMAIVVDPKDVDKMLAYAEEENLEAVCVATVTKFPRLVLKWRGKEIVNISRAFLDTNGAHQETDVVVESPKKADNYLTKTEKVDSFKDAFLKKLSSLNACSKKGLVEMFDSSIGACTVNMPYGGKYQLTPTQTMIAKLPVLDGKCDTVTMMSYGMDPYLMSWSPYHGAVSYTHLRAHETLMNL
;
A
#
# COMPACT_ATOMS: atom_id res chain seq x y z
N ALA A 1 9.10 16.87 1.90
CA ALA A 1 9.52 16.71 0.50
C ALA A 1 11.01 17.03 0.40
N HIS A 2 11.78 16.07 -0.14
CA HIS A 2 13.22 16.24 -0.34
C HIS A 2 13.49 17.16 -1.53
N ASN A 3 14.55 17.95 -1.43
CA ASN A 3 15.08 18.78 -2.51
C ASN A 3 16.59 18.52 -2.70
N THR A 4 17.20 19.13 -3.70
CA THR A 4 18.63 18.92 -3.96
C THR A 4 19.54 19.29 -2.79
N ALA A 5 19.16 20.27 -1.97
CA ALA A 5 19.92 20.63 -0.77
C ALA A 5 19.82 19.56 0.33
N SER A 6 18.77 18.74 0.34
CA SER A 6 18.64 17.63 1.30
C SER A 6 19.70 16.54 1.08
N ILE A 7 20.22 16.39 -0.14
CA ILE A 7 21.27 15.40 -0.45
C ILE A 7 22.56 15.75 0.30
N ASP A 8 22.89 17.01 0.40
CA ASP A 8 24.12 17.48 1.04
C ASP A 8 24.01 17.53 2.58
N THR A 9 22.79 17.76 3.10
CA THR A 9 22.55 17.97 4.54
C THR A 9 22.02 16.73 5.25
N CYS A 10 21.35 15.82 4.53
CA CYS A 10 20.61 14.67 5.07
C CYS A 10 20.90 13.40 4.27
N GLY A 11 22.17 13.13 3.99
CA GLY A 11 22.58 11.99 3.15
C GLY A 11 22.16 10.61 3.66
N ALA A 12 21.79 10.50 4.95
CA ALA A 12 21.30 9.28 5.56
C ALA A 12 19.76 9.09 5.45
N GLU A 13 19.01 10.11 5.03
CA GLU A 13 17.54 10.04 4.97
C GLU A 13 17.02 9.28 3.75
N VAL A 14 17.74 9.33 2.63
CA VAL A 14 17.33 8.69 1.39
C VAL A 14 18.18 7.45 1.14
N GLN A 15 17.59 6.29 1.24
CA GLN A 15 18.26 5.03 0.97
C GLN A 15 17.97 4.55 -0.43
N LYS A 16 19.02 4.15 -1.14
CA LYS A 16 18.89 3.55 -2.47
C LYS A 16 18.29 2.17 -2.36
N GLY A 17 17.39 1.82 -3.28
CA GLY A 17 16.84 0.50 -3.43
C GLY A 17 17.92 -0.56 -3.70
N ASN A 18 17.65 -1.79 -3.27
CA ASN A 18 18.50 -2.96 -3.47
C ASN A 18 17.67 -4.12 -4.01
N ALA A 19 17.54 -4.20 -5.33
CA ALA A 19 16.72 -5.22 -5.98
C ALA A 19 17.12 -6.67 -5.64
N PRO A 20 18.40 -7.05 -5.45
CA PRO A 20 18.75 -8.37 -4.97
C PRO A 20 18.21 -8.69 -3.57
N THR A 21 18.25 -7.74 -2.65
CA THR A 21 17.66 -7.91 -1.30
C THR A 21 16.15 -8.05 -1.37
N GLU A 22 15.49 -7.19 -2.13
CA GLU A 22 14.05 -7.26 -2.40
C GLU A 22 13.65 -8.65 -2.92
N ARG A 23 14.38 -9.17 -3.90
CA ARG A 23 14.11 -10.50 -4.47
C ARG A 23 14.25 -11.63 -3.46
N LYS A 24 15.26 -11.56 -2.58
CA LYS A 24 15.45 -12.55 -1.50
C LYS A 24 14.30 -12.51 -0.50
N ILE A 25 13.85 -11.31 -0.11
CA ILE A 25 12.68 -11.14 0.78
C ILE A 25 11.43 -11.75 0.13
N GLN A 26 11.17 -11.46 -1.14
CA GLN A 26 10.03 -12.05 -1.87
C GLN A 26 10.10 -13.58 -1.90
N ARG A 27 11.27 -14.17 -2.08
CA ARG A 27 11.45 -15.62 -2.04
C ARG A 27 11.16 -16.19 -0.66
N LEU A 28 11.70 -15.57 0.39
CA LEU A 28 11.48 -15.97 1.78
C LEU A 28 9.98 -15.98 2.11
N PHE A 29 9.27 -14.90 1.79
CA PHE A 29 7.85 -14.76 2.09
C PHE A 29 6.93 -15.69 1.28
N ARG A 30 7.41 -16.22 0.15
CA ARG A 30 6.66 -17.21 -0.65
C ARG A 30 6.77 -18.63 -0.13
N ARG A 31 7.68 -18.90 0.77
CA ARG A 31 7.83 -20.22 1.42
C ARG A 31 6.66 -20.44 2.37
N GLU A 32 5.94 -21.55 2.22
CA GLU A 32 4.77 -21.88 3.05
C GLU A 32 5.14 -21.98 4.53
N GLU A 33 6.26 -22.64 4.83
CA GLU A 33 6.77 -22.83 6.18
C GLU A 33 7.18 -21.51 6.86
N VAL A 34 7.48 -20.46 6.09
CA VAL A 34 7.82 -19.12 6.59
C VAL A 34 6.56 -18.29 6.76
N SER A 35 5.73 -18.21 5.73
CA SER A 35 4.53 -17.36 5.75
C SER A 35 3.56 -17.74 6.86
N ARG A 36 3.47 -19.03 7.22
CA ARG A 36 2.63 -19.52 8.30
C ARG A 36 3.12 -19.15 9.72
N LEU A 37 4.39 -18.81 9.87
CA LEU A 37 4.92 -18.32 11.16
C LEU A 37 4.59 -16.85 11.38
N ILE A 38 4.36 -16.09 10.32
CA ILE A 38 4.15 -14.64 10.40
C ILE A 38 2.73 -14.35 10.89
N LYS A 39 2.63 -13.62 12.00
CA LYS A 39 1.36 -13.17 12.58
C LYS A 39 0.92 -11.82 12.02
N LYS A 40 1.88 -10.89 11.86
CA LYS A 40 1.73 -9.59 11.24
C LYS A 40 3.03 -9.21 10.54
N CYS A 41 2.93 -8.40 9.50
CA CYS A 41 4.10 -7.82 8.86
C CYS A 41 3.78 -6.39 8.37
N ASN A 42 4.83 -5.60 8.26
CA ASN A 42 4.79 -4.26 7.71
C ASN A 42 6.12 -3.98 6.99
N ASP A 43 6.09 -3.10 6.00
CA ASP A 43 7.30 -2.65 5.32
C ASP A 43 7.96 -1.49 6.07
N PHE A 44 9.21 -1.18 5.72
CA PHE A 44 9.94 -0.04 6.26
C PHE A 44 9.92 1.13 5.27
N GLY A 45 8.86 1.93 5.37
CA GLY A 45 8.76 3.19 4.65
C GLY A 45 9.04 4.41 5.54
N ALA A 46 8.45 5.52 5.16
CA ALA A 46 8.53 6.78 5.90
C ALA A 46 8.03 6.61 7.34
N GLY A 47 8.76 7.19 8.30
CA GLY A 47 8.53 7.01 9.74
C GLY A 47 9.34 5.89 10.38
N GLY A 48 10.10 5.12 9.57
CA GLY A 48 11.09 4.16 10.03
C GLY A 48 10.56 3.13 11.02
N VAL A 49 11.35 2.85 12.04
CA VAL A 49 11.02 1.90 13.12
C VAL A 49 9.72 2.27 13.84
N SER A 50 9.47 3.56 14.06
CA SER A 50 8.28 4.05 14.77
C SER A 50 6.98 3.67 14.07
N VAL A 51 6.97 3.63 12.74
CA VAL A 51 5.82 3.23 11.94
C VAL A 51 5.88 1.73 11.65
N ALA A 52 6.94 1.25 11.00
CA ALA A 52 7.05 -0.13 10.55
C ALA A 52 6.86 -1.16 11.68
N ILE A 53 7.47 -0.92 12.83
CA ILE A 53 7.33 -1.78 14.03
C ILE A 53 6.19 -1.28 14.90
N GLY A 54 6.09 0.03 15.10
CA GLY A 54 5.14 0.63 16.04
C GLY A 54 3.66 0.32 15.73
N GLU A 55 3.32 -0.01 14.51
CA GLU A 55 1.95 -0.38 14.10
C GLU A 55 1.63 -1.86 14.20
N LEU A 56 2.62 -2.71 14.50
CA LEU A 56 2.43 -4.17 14.51
C LEU A 56 1.64 -4.68 15.71
N ALA A 57 1.64 -3.96 16.83
CA ALA A 57 0.87 -4.33 18.02
C ALA A 57 0.59 -3.11 18.91
N ASP A 58 -0.43 -3.22 19.76
CA ASP A 58 -0.81 -2.14 20.69
C ASP A 58 0.26 -1.87 21.74
N GLY A 59 0.91 -2.92 22.23
CA GLY A 59 1.99 -2.83 23.19
C GLY A 59 3.29 -3.36 22.62
N LEU A 60 4.34 -2.52 22.60
CA LEU A 60 5.65 -2.84 22.02
C LEU A 60 6.78 -2.21 22.83
N THR A 61 7.82 -3.00 23.07
CA THR A 61 9.12 -2.49 23.51
C THR A 61 10.15 -2.79 22.45
N VAL A 62 10.77 -1.76 21.90
CA VAL A 62 11.75 -1.83 20.82
C VAL A 62 13.12 -1.42 21.35
N ASP A 63 14.14 -2.22 21.03
CA ASP A 63 15.55 -1.95 21.32
C ASP A 63 16.21 -1.41 20.04
N LEU A 64 16.37 -0.10 19.95
CA LEU A 64 16.99 0.56 18.81
C LEU A 64 18.47 0.25 18.63
N ASP A 65 19.15 -0.18 19.69
CA ASP A 65 20.56 -0.58 19.59
C ASP A 65 20.75 -1.83 18.74
N LYS A 66 19.72 -2.66 18.65
CA LYS A 66 19.70 -3.89 17.83
C LYS A 66 19.30 -3.67 16.37
N VAL A 67 18.78 -2.50 16.02
CA VAL A 67 18.36 -2.22 14.65
C VAL A 67 19.57 -2.17 13.74
N PRO A 68 19.63 -3.00 12.67
CA PRO A 68 20.72 -2.95 11.71
C PRO A 68 20.84 -1.58 11.06
N LYS A 69 22.05 -1.07 10.92
CA LYS A 69 22.33 0.27 10.42
C LYS A 69 23.07 0.17 9.10
N LYS A 70 22.60 0.89 8.10
CA LYS A 70 23.33 1.03 6.84
C LYS A 70 24.43 2.11 6.93
N TYR A 71 24.32 3.01 7.92
CA TYR A 71 25.28 4.11 8.15
C TYR A 71 25.65 4.20 9.62
N ALA A 72 26.88 4.61 9.89
CA ALA A 72 27.32 4.95 11.24
C ALA A 72 26.88 6.36 11.62
N GLY A 73 26.77 6.62 12.92
CA GLY A 73 26.53 7.96 13.46
C GLY A 73 25.09 8.33 13.73
N LEU A 74 24.12 7.48 13.39
CA LEU A 74 22.71 7.74 13.69
C LEU A 74 22.45 7.78 15.19
N ASP A 75 21.71 8.78 15.63
CA ASP A 75 21.20 8.87 16.99
C ASP A 75 19.89 8.08 17.20
N GLY A 76 19.35 8.11 18.41
CA GLY A 76 18.12 7.38 18.71
C GLY A 76 16.89 7.91 17.98
N THR A 77 16.82 9.21 17.73
CA THR A 77 15.72 9.84 17.00
C THR A 77 15.78 9.47 15.52
N GLU A 78 16.96 9.58 14.92
CA GLU A 78 17.19 9.19 13.54
C GLU A 78 16.89 7.71 13.32
N LEU A 79 17.34 6.83 14.20
CA LEU A 79 17.00 5.39 14.15
C LEU A 79 15.51 5.12 14.27
N ALA A 80 14.80 5.92 15.07
CA ALA A 80 13.36 5.76 15.27
C ALA A 80 12.52 6.13 14.04
N ILE A 81 12.96 7.11 13.25
CA ILE A 81 12.15 7.70 12.16
C ILE A 81 12.76 7.53 10.76
N SER A 82 14.02 7.12 10.66
CA SER A 82 14.71 7.00 9.37
C SER A 82 14.13 5.87 8.51
N GLU A 83 13.78 6.20 7.29
CA GLU A 83 13.36 5.23 6.27
C GLU A 83 14.51 4.31 5.90
N SER A 84 14.24 3.02 5.74
CA SER A 84 15.22 2.03 5.31
C SER A 84 14.57 0.99 4.43
N GLN A 85 14.58 1.25 3.13
CA GLN A 85 13.97 0.40 2.12
C GLN A 85 14.55 -1.03 2.08
N GLU A 86 13.81 -1.94 1.45
CA GLU A 86 14.08 -3.38 1.39
C GLU A 86 14.25 -4.01 2.78
N ARG A 87 13.35 -3.63 3.68
CA ARG A 87 13.18 -4.26 5.00
C ARG A 87 11.73 -4.61 5.24
N MET A 88 11.53 -5.66 6.01
CA MET A 88 10.22 -6.05 6.51
C MET A 88 10.30 -6.22 8.04
N ALA A 89 9.33 -5.67 8.73
CA ALA A 89 9.09 -5.97 10.14
C ALA A 89 8.03 -7.06 10.24
N ILE A 90 8.31 -8.11 11.00
CA ILE A 90 7.40 -9.24 11.19
C ILE A 90 7.20 -9.55 12.66
N VAL A 91 6.04 -10.07 13.00
CA VAL A 91 5.74 -10.62 14.32
C VAL A 91 5.60 -12.13 14.20
N VAL A 92 6.35 -12.84 15.01
CA VAL A 92 6.30 -14.31 15.13
C VAL A 92 6.12 -14.72 16.61
N ASP A 93 5.69 -15.94 16.84
CA ASP A 93 5.70 -16.52 18.19
C ASP A 93 7.13 -16.58 18.74
N PRO A 94 7.36 -16.34 20.04
CA PRO A 94 8.69 -16.45 20.65
C PRO A 94 9.38 -17.80 20.39
N LYS A 95 8.64 -18.90 20.36
CA LYS A 95 9.14 -20.24 20.09
C LYS A 95 9.63 -20.45 18.64
N ASP A 96 9.19 -19.58 17.71
CA ASP A 96 9.49 -19.70 16.28
C ASP A 96 10.57 -18.70 15.83
N VAL A 97 11.13 -17.88 16.75
CA VAL A 97 12.14 -16.86 16.43
C VAL A 97 13.37 -17.48 15.80
N ASP A 98 13.97 -18.48 16.45
CA ASP A 98 15.20 -19.12 15.97
C ASP A 98 15.00 -19.77 14.59
N LYS A 99 13.82 -20.38 14.40
CA LYS A 99 13.45 -20.98 13.13
C LYS A 99 13.31 -19.94 12.02
N MET A 100 12.71 -18.78 12.32
CA MET A 100 12.58 -17.69 11.36
C MET A 100 13.95 -17.09 11.00
N LEU A 101 14.83 -16.92 11.98
CA LEU A 101 16.20 -16.46 11.75
C LEU A 101 16.97 -17.43 10.84
N ALA A 102 16.85 -18.74 11.06
CA ALA A 102 17.46 -19.74 10.20
C ALA A 102 16.97 -19.69 8.76
N TYR A 103 15.65 -19.51 8.54
CA TYR A 103 15.12 -19.34 7.20
C TYR A 103 15.60 -18.06 6.49
N ALA A 104 15.78 -16.98 7.24
CA ALA A 104 16.35 -15.75 6.67
C ALA A 104 17.82 -15.96 6.27
N GLU A 105 18.61 -16.69 7.07
CA GLU A 105 19.98 -17.05 6.76
C GLU A 105 20.09 -17.92 5.51
N GLU A 106 19.21 -18.90 5.30
CA GLU A 106 19.13 -19.71 4.09
C GLU A 106 18.94 -18.87 2.83
N GLU A 107 18.22 -17.75 2.91
CA GLU A 107 18.08 -16.79 1.81
C GLU A 107 19.19 -15.72 1.80
N ASN A 108 20.18 -15.85 2.69
CA ASN A 108 21.26 -14.87 2.85
C ASN A 108 20.73 -13.46 3.10
N LEU A 109 19.78 -13.37 4.06
CA LEU A 109 19.19 -12.15 4.58
C LEU A 109 19.61 -11.93 6.01
N GLU A 110 19.95 -10.68 6.36
CA GLU A 110 20.11 -10.27 7.75
C GLU A 110 18.74 -10.19 8.45
N ALA A 111 18.57 -10.89 9.55
CA ALA A 111 17.37 -10.83 10.38
C ALA A 111 17.73 -10.71 11.85
N VAL A 112 17.07 -9.84 12.57
CA VAL A 112 17.35 -9.54 13.98
C VAL A 112 16.06 -9.36 14.77
N CYS A 113 15.99 -9.91 15.96
CA CYS A 113 14.90 -9.65 16.91
C CYS A 113 15.15 -8.32 17.63
N VAL A 114 14.41 -7.29 17.28
CA VAL A 114 14.59 -5.91 17.78
C VAL A 114 13.48 -5.45 18.73
N ALA A 115 12.37 -6.19 18.81
CA ALA A 115 11.21 -5.78 19.59
C ALA A 115 10.52 -6.97 20.27
N THR A 116 9.78 -6.65 21.32
CA THR A 116 8.92 -7.61 22.04
C THR A 116 7.52 -7.01 22.16
N VAL A 117 6.51 -7.81 21.81
CA VAL A 117 5.10 -7.47 22.03
C VAL A 117 4.80 -7.60 23.53
N THR A 118 4.13 -6.61 24.08
CA THR A 118 3.80 -6.55 25.52
C THR A 118 2.29 -6.44 25.74
N LYS A 119 1.83 -6.76 26.94
CA LYS A 119 0.42 -6.61 27.33
C LYS A 119 0.02 -5.16 27.60
N PHE A 120 0.99 -4.29 27.87
CA PHE A 120 0.73 -2.89 28.14
C PHE A 120 0.60 -2.14 26.81
N PRO A 121 -0.50 -1.43 26.54
CA PRO A 121 -0.75 -0.75 25.27
C PRO A 121 0.06 0.56 25.17
N ARG A 122 1.35 0.42 25.01
CA ARG A 122 2.32 1.51 24.90
C ARG A 122 3.39 1.17 23.88
N LEU A 123 3.80 2.16 23.11
CA LEU A 123 5.02 2.11 22.32
C LEU A 123 6.18 2.64 23.14
N VAL A 124 7.15 1.78 23.41
CA VAL A 124 8.37 2.12 24.14
C VAL A 124 9.58 1.88 23.23
N LEU A 125 10.35 2.93 22.96
CA LEU A 125 11.61 2.82 22.23
C LEU A 125 12.77 3.07 23.19
N LYS A 126 13.74 2.15 23.19
CA LYS A 126 14.95 2.21 24.04
C LYS A 126 16.18 2.42 23.15
N TRP A 127 17.07 3.29 23.61
CA TRP A 127 18.36 3.56 22.97
C TRP A 127 19.43 3.79 24.03
N ARG A 128 20.54 3.06 23.93
CA ARG A 128 21.64 3.08 24.91
C ARG A 128 21.15 2.91 26.36
N GLY A 129 20.22 1.95 26.55
CA GLY A 129 19.66 1.63 27.85
C GLY A 129 18.66 2.64 28.42
N LYS A 130 18.32 3.70 27.67
CA LYS A 130 17.34 4.73 28.07
C LYS A 130 16.07 4.63 27.25
N GLU A 131 14.93 4.89 27.87
CA GLU A 131 13.67 5.11 27.14
C GLU A 131 13.71 6.50 26.53
N ILE A 132 13.65 6.56 25.19
CA ILE A 132 13.59 7.83 24.44
C ILE A 132 12.18 8.13 23.93
N VAL A 133 11.32 7.10 23.86
CA VAL A 133 9.89 7.21 23.58
C VAL A 133 9.13 6.30 24.52
N ASN A 134 8.06 6.80 25.10
CA ASN A 134 7.13 6.02 25.92
C ASN A 134 5.72 6.63 25.82
N ILE A 135 4.97 6.22 24.79
CA ILE A 135 3.68 6.81 24.41
C ILE A 135 2.58 5.76 24.54
N SER A 136 1.42 6.14 25.08
CA SER A 136 0.27 5.25 25.15
C SER A 136 -0.34 5.02 23.77
N ARG A 137 -0.90 3.84 23.54
CA ARG A 137 -1.62 3.54 22.29
C ARG A 137 -2.82 4.48 22.11
N ALA A 138 -3.55 4.77 23.16
CA ALA A 138 -4.68 5.71 23.11
C ALA A 138 -4.28 7.11 22.61
N PHE A 139 -3.07 7.57 22.95
CA PHE A 139 -2.55 8.84 22.40
C PHE A 139 -2.25 8.71 20.91
N LEU A 140 -1.59 7.63 20.48
CA LEU A 140 -1.24 7.40 19.07
C LEU A 140 -2.50 7.29 18.18
N ASP A 141 -3.54 6.61 18.66
CA ASP A 141 -4.77 6.37 17.91
C ASP A 141 -5.60 7.65 17.70
N THR A 142 -5.44 8.62 18.59
CA THR A 142 -6.22 9.87 18.57
C THR A 142 -5.38 11.12 18.32
N ASN A 143 -4.07 10.98 18.12
CA ASN A 143 -3.12 12.11 18.16
C ASN A 143 -3.25 12.97 19.42
N GLY A 144 -3.62 12.34 20.54
CA GLY A 144 -3.80 13.00 21.82
C GLY A 144 -5.13 13.74 22.04
N ALA A 145 -6.02 13.75 21.05
CA ALA A 145 -7.31 14.40 21.15
C ALA A 145 -8.41 13.60 20.44
N HIS A 146 -9.56 13.43 21.11
CA HIS A 146 -10.79 13.00 20.44
C HIS A 146 -11.27 14.14 19.55
N GLN A 147 -11.43 13.85 18.27
CA GLN A 147 -11.96 14.80 17.30
C GLN A 147 -13.45 14.51 17.09
N GLU A 148 -14.27 15.50 17.36
CA GLU A 148 -15.70 15.45 17.09
C GLU A 148 -16.05 16.62 16.18
N THR A 149 -16.94 16.39 15.23
CA THR A 149 -17.42 17.44 14.34
C THR A 149 -18.89 17.19 13.98
N ASP A 150 -19.61 18.28 13.88
CA ASP A 150 -20.97 18.26 13.33
C ASP A 150 -20.89 18.39 11.82
N VAL A 151 -21.53 17.49 11.11
CA VAL A 151 -21.55 17.48 9.65
C VAL A 151 -22.96 17.75 9.15
N VAL A 152 -23.11 18.82 8.36
CA VAL A 152 -24.34 19.10 7.63
C VAL A 152 -24.19 18.58 6.20
N VAL A 153 -24.99 17.60 5.84
CA VAL A 153 -25.04 17.05 4.48
C VAL A 153 -26.15 17.75 3.71
N GLU A 154 -25.76 18.64 2.83
CA GLU A 154 -26.70 19.33 1.94
C GLU A 154 -27.16 18.39 0.81
N SER A 155 -28.44 18.47 0.46
CA SER A 155 -28.96 17.77 -0.71
C SER A 155 -28.34 18.34 -1.99
N PRO A 156 -27.92 17.50 -2.96
CA PRO A 156 -27.35 17.98 -4.20
C PRO A 156 -28.39 18.78 -4.99
N LYS A 157 -27.98 19.93 -5.53
CA LYS A 157 -28.87 20.80 -6.30
C LYS A 157 -29.29 20.11 -7.60
N LYS A 158 -30.59 20.00 -7.83
CA LYS A 158 -31.14 19.38 -9.05
C LYS A 158 -30.66 20.07 -10.34
N ALA A 159 -30.48 21.39 -10.30
CA ALA A 159 -29.98 22.15 -11.44
C ALA A 159 -28.55 21.79 -11.87
N ASP A 160 -27.75 21.29 -10.94
CA ASP A 160 -26.35 20.92 -11.19
C ASP A 160 -26.19 19.43 -11.55
N ASN A 161 -27.31 18.69 -11.68
CA ASN A 161 -27.26 17.28 -12.03
C ASN A 161 -26.72 17.10 -13.46
N TYR A 162 -25.47 16.62 -13.54
CA TYR A 162 -24.78 16.49 -14.81
C TYR A 162 -25.39 15.42 -15.75
N LEU A 163 -26.13 14.45 -15.22
CA LEU A 163 -26.84 13.43 -16.02
C LEU A 163 -28.02 14.03 -16.83
N THR A 164 -28.59 15.12 -16.34
CA THR A 164 -29.72 15.79 -17.00
C THR A 164 -29.34 17.12 -17.64
N LYS A 165 -28.09 17.56 -17.43
CA LYS A 165 -27.57 18.79 -18.01
C LYS A 165 -27.36 18.61 -19.50
N THR A 166 -27.99 19.44 -20.29
CA THR A 166 -27.83 19.48 -21.76
C THR A 166 -26.96 20.65 -22.14
N GLU A 167 -26.00 20.41 -23.02
CA GLU A 167 -25.17 21.45 -23.62
C GLU A 167 -25.70 21.77 -25.03
N LYS A 168 -25.88 23.05 -25.35
CA LYS A 168 -26.12 23.47 -26.73
C LYS A 168 -24.82 23.38 -27.50
N VAL A 169 -24.85 22.71 -28.65
CA VAL A 169 -23.68 22.53 -29.50
C VAL A 169 -23.96 23.11 -30.87
N ASP A 170 -23.08 23.93 -31.41
CA ASP A 170 -23.20 24.52 -32.74
C ASP A 170 -22.81 23.53 -33.84
N SER A 171 -21.86 22.64 -33.53
CA SER A 171 -21.38 21.56 -34.38
C SER A 171 -21.33 20.26 -33.64
N PHE A 172 -22.13 19.28 -34.04
CA PHE A 172 -22.09 17.94 -33.45
C PHE A 172 -20.73 17.28 -33.60
N LYS A 173 -20.10 17.41 -34.78
CA LYS A 173 -18.78 16.85 -35.05
C LYS A 173 -17.72 17.36 -34.07
N ASP A 174 -17.68 18.69 -33.89
CA ASP A 174 -16.66 19.30 -33.03
C ASP A 174 -16.90 18.98 -31.54
N ALA A 175 -18.15 18.99 -31.10
CA ALA A 175 -18.53 18.59 -29.76
C ALA A 175 -18.19 17.13 -29.50
N PHE A 176 -18.43 16.24 -30.44
CA PHE A 176 -18.10 14.82 -30.34
C PHE A 176 -16.57 14.59 -30.25
N LEU A 177 -15.79 15.23 -31.12
CA LEU A 177 -14.35 15.14 -31.10
C LEU A 177 -13.75 15.70 -29.78
N LYS A 178 -14.29 16.84 -29.35
CA LYS A 178 -13.91 17.43 -28.05
C LYS A 178 -14.21 16.48 -26.87
N LYS A 179 -15.37 15.81 -26.91
CA LYS A 179 -15.74 14.83 -25.89
C LYS A 179 -14.80 13.63 -25.89
N LEU A 180 -14.50 13.07 -27.03
CA LEU A 180 -13.58 11.93 -27.19
C LEU A 180 -12.15 12.26 -26.75
N SER A 181 -11.71 13.50 -26.92
CA SER A 181 -10.38 13.95 -26.48
C SER A 181 -10.30 14.32 -25.01
N SER A 182 -11.44 14.39 -24.31
CA SER A 182 -11.45 14.69 -22.88
C SER A 182 -10.78 13.58 -22.07
N LEU A 183 -10.12 13.93 -20.95
CA LEU A 183 -9.44 12.98 -20.09
C LEU A 183 -10.34 11.85 -19.56
N ASN A 184 -11.63 12.10 -19.47
CA ASN A 184 -12.59 11.10 -19.02
C ASN A 184 -12.96 10.06 -20.10
N ALA A 185 -12.93 10.45 -21.36
CA ALA A 185 -13.38 9.62 -22.49
C ALA A 185 -12.23 9.08 -23.36
N CYS A 186 -11.08 9.74 -23.37
CA CYS A 186 -9.95 9.32 -24.21
C CYS A 186 -9.38 7.96 -23.78
N SER A 187 -8.77 7.25 -24.71
CA SER A 187 -8.09 5.98 -24.42
C SER A 187 -6.96 6.17 -23.43
N LYS A 188 -6.86 5.27 -22.45
CA LYS A 188 -5.77 5.19 -21.48
C LYS A 188 -4.71 4.17 -21.88
N LYS A 189 -4.83 3.57 -23.07
CA LYS A 189 -3.96 2.48 -23.51
C LYS A 189 -2.48 2.83 -23.43
N GLY A 190 -2.10 4.02 -23.87
CA GLY A 190 -0.70 4.47 -23.80
C GLY A 190 -0.13 4.52 -22.39
N LEU A 191 -0.93 4.90 -21.38
CA LEU A 191 -0.50 4.86 -19.99
C LEU A 191 -0.34 3.42 -19.48
N VAL A 192 -1.27 2.54 -19.83
CA VAL A 192 -1.21 1.13 -19.41
C VAL A 192 -0.02 0.41 -20.03
N GLU A 193 0.31 0.69 -21.28
CA GLU A 193 1.44 0.10 -21.99
C GLU A 193 2.82 0.54 -21.46
N MET A 194 2.85 1.58 -20.62
CA MET A 194 4.08 1.97 -19.89
C MET A 194 4.43 1.01 -18.74
N PHE A 195 3.50 0.16 -18.32
CA PHE A 195 3.65 -0.77 -17.22
C PHE A 195 3.51 -2.21 -17.69
N ASP A 196 4.33 -3.10 -17.13
CA ASP A 196 4.23 -4.53 -17.40
C ASP A 196 3.09 -5.15 -16.60
N SER A 197 2.00 -5.47 -17.29
CA SER A 197 0.82 -6.12 -16.71
C SER A 197 0.97 -7.62 -16.51
N SER A 198 2.09 -8.22 -16.94
CA SER A 198 2.36 -9.65 -16.88
C SER A 198 3.39 -10.04 -15.80
N ILE A 199 3.85 -9.08 -15.00
CA ILE A 199 4.86 -9.32 -13.94
C ILE A 199 4.41 -10.49 -13.04
N GLY A 200 5.32 -11.44 -12.84
CA GLY A 200 5.07 -12.61 -12.03
C GLY A 200 4.30 -13.73 -12.74
N ALA A 201 3.91 -13.55 -14.00
CA ALA A 201 3.20 -14.53 -14.84
C ALA A 201 1.88 -15.08 -14.23
N CYS A 202 1.28 -14.33 -13.32
CA CYS A 202 0.04 -14.72 -12.63
C CYS A 202 -1.20 -14.00 -13.15
N THR A 203 -1.05 -13.07 -14.09
CA THR A 203 -2.16 -12.29 -14.66
C THR A 203 -3.08 -13.18 -15.48
N VAL A 204 -4.36 -13.22 -15.12
CA VAL A 204 -5.40 -13.93 -15.85
C VAL A 204 -6.12 -12.98 -16.80
N ASN A 205 -6.45 -11.78 -16.32
CA ASN A 205 -7.16 -10.78 -17.09
C ASN A 205 -6.27 -9.56 -17.35
N MET A 206 -5.97 -9.31 -18.62
CA MET A 206 -5.16 -8.17 -19.03
C MET A 206 -5.98 -6.87 -18.99
N PRO A 207 -5.32 -5.71 -18.82
CA PRO A 207 -5.99 -4.41 -18.77
C PRO A 207 -6.84 -4.09 -20.01
N TYR A 208 -6.49 -4.67 -21.14
CA TYR A 208 -7.26 -4.62 -22.38
C TYR A 208 -7.56 -6.03 -22.87
N GLY A 209 -8.85 -6.33 -22.99
CA GLY A 209 -9.35 -7.63 -23.43
C GLY A 209 -9.99 -7.58 -24.82
N GLY A 210 -10.73 -8.65 -25.13
CA GLY A 210 -11.37 -8.89 -26.39
C GLY A 210 -10.44 -9.38 -27.49
N LYS A 211 -11.01 -9.76 -28.65
CA LYS A 211 -10.25 -10.33 -29.78
C LYS A 211 -9.06 -9.48 -30.23
N TYR A 212 -9.19 -8.16 -30.16
CA TYR A 212 -8.18 -7.21 -30.62
C TYR A 212 -7.42 -6.55 -29.47
N GLN A 213 -7.68 -6.94 -28.23
CA GLN A 213 -7.09 -6.33 -27.04
C GLN A 213 -7.23 -4.80 -26.99
N LEU A 214 -8.43 -4.33 -27.33
CA LEU A 214 -8.76 -2.90 -27.37
C LEU A 214 -9.85 -2.51 -26.38
N THR A 215 -10.52 -3.49 -25.76
CA THR A 215 -11.59 -3.25 -24.80
C THR A 215 -11.01 -3.08 -23.40
N PRO A 216 -11.13 -1.90 -22.79
CA PRO A 216 -10.66 -1.71 -21.41
C PRO A 216 -11.38 -2.66 -20.46
N THR A 217 -10.62 -3.26 -19.53
CA THR A 217 -11.16 -4.06 -18.43
C THR A 217 -11.06 -3.26 -17.14
N GLN A 218 -12.08 -3.34 -16.29
CA GLN A 218 -12.13 -2.67 -14.99
C GLN A 218 -11.93 -3.67 -13.83
N THR A 219 -11.47 -4.86 -14.18
CA THR A 219 -11.25 -5.95 -13.23
C THR A 219 -9.82 -6.46 -13.36
N MET A 220 -9.14 -6.58 -12.23
CA MET A 220 -7.88 -7.31 -12.13
C MET A 220 -8.19 -8.75 -11.66
N ILE A 221 -7.69 -9.74 -12.39
CA ILE A 221 -7.72 -11.14 -12.00
C ILE A 221 -6.31 -11.70 -12.10
N ALA A 222 -5.80 -12.21 -10.99
CA ALA A 222 -4.48 -12.81 -10.94
C ALA A 222 -4.49 -14.10 -10.11
N LYS A 223 -3.76 -15.12 -10.56
CA LYS A 223 -3.53 -16.33 -9.79
C LYS A 223 -2.68 -16.03 -8.56
N LEU A 224 -2.91 -16.77 -7.49
CA LEU A 224 -2.00 -16.72 -6.36
C LEU A 224 -0.63 -17.28 -6.78
N PRO A 225 0.46 -16.54 -6.51
CA PRO A 225 1.80 -17.01 -6.83
C PRO A 225 2.19 -18.16 -5.91
N VAL A 226 2.61 -19.27 -6.50
CA VAL A 226 3.18 -20.44 -5.79
C VAL A 226 4.57 -20.71 -6.34
N LEU A 227 5.47 -21.24 -5.51
CA LEU A 227 6.83 -21.56 -5.95
C LEU A 227 6.85 -22.79 -6.86
N ASP A 228 6.08 -23.79 -6.49
CA ASP A 228 6.01 -25.08 -7.19
C ASP A 228 4.57 -25.49 -7.42
N GLY A 229 4.33 -26.22 -8.50
CA GLY A 229 3.03 -26.75 -8.84
C GLY A 229 2.12 -25.77 -9.58
N LYS A 230 0.82 -26.08 -9.56
CA LYS A 230 -0.25 -25.28 -10.19
C LYS A 230 -1.19 -24.76 -9.12
N CYS A 231 -1.57 -23.51 -9.26
CA CYS A 231 -2.60 -22.89 -8.44
C CYS A 231 -3.70 -22.32 -9.33
N ASP A 232 -4.92 -22.74 -9.11
CA ASP A 232 -6.11 -22.25 -9.83
C ASP A 232 -6.93 -21.26 -8.98
N THR A 233 -6.50 -21.01 -7.75
CA THR A 233 -7.06 -19.95 -6.92
C THR A 233 -6.62 -18.58 -7.46
N VAL A 234 -7.57 -17.66 -7.54
CA VAL A 234 -7.35 -16.30 -8.05
C VAL A 234 -7.75 -15.25 -7.02
N THR A 235 -7.11 -14.11 -7.09
CA THR A 235 -7.59 -12.87 -6.49
C THR A 235 -8.29 -12.04 -7.56
N MET A 236 -9.37 -11.37 -7.17
CA MET A 236 -10.11 -10.49 -8.06
C MET A 236 -10.33 -9.15 -7.38
N MET A 237 -10.08 -8.07 -8.11
CA MET A 237 -10.40 -6.71 -7.70
C MET A 237 -11.07 -5.98 -8.86
N SER A 238 -12.13 -5.26 -8.56
CA SER A 238 -12.81 -4.40 -9.51
C SER A 238 -13.03 -3.02 -8.93
N TYR A 239 -13.14 -2.05 -9.78
CA TYR A 239 -13.47 -0.68 -9.40
C TYR A 239 -14.47 -0.10 -10.37
N GLY A 240 -15.20 0.90 -9.92
CA GLY A 240 -16.07 1.72 -10.76
C GLY A 240 -16.24 3.06 -10.09
N MET A 241 -16.03 4.13 -10.83
CA MET A 241 -16.20 5.49 -10.32
C MET A 241 -16.55 6.45 -11.45
N ASP A 242 -17.56 7.28 -11.23
CA ASP A 242 -17.79 8.46 -12.04
C ASP A 242 -17.45 9.71 -11.22
N PRO A 243 -16.33 10.38 -11.51
CA PRO A 243 -15.88 11.53 -10.73
C PRO A 243 -16.83 12.73 -10.80
N TYR A 244 -17.56 12.88 -11.90
CA TYR A 244 -18.52 13.98 -12.06
C TYR A 244 -19.80 13.72 -11.26
N LEU A 245 -20.27 12.47 -11.25
CA LEU A 245 -21.39 12.07 -10.41
C LEU A 245 -21.04 12.23 -8.93
N MET A 246 -19.83 11.82 -8.53
CA MET A 246 -19.36 11.96 -7.15
C MET A 246 -19.16 13.42 -6.76
N SER A 247 -18.71 14.28 -7.65
CA SER A 247 -18.57 15.72 -7.40
C SER A 247 -19.91 16.40 -7.19
N TRP A 248 -20.95 15.97 -7.93
CA TRP A 248 -22.30 16.46 -7.74
C TRP A 248 -22.95 15.91 -6.47
N SER A 249 -22.81 14.61 -6.24
CA SER A 249 -23.39 13.91 -5.09
C SER A 249 -22.56 12.68 -4.73
N PRO A 250 -21.80 12.73 -3.62
CA PRO A 250 -21.07 11.56 -3.13
C PRO A 250 -21.97 10.34 -2.89
N TYR A 251 -23.21 10.58 -2.43
CA TYR A 251 -24.20 9.52 -2.22
C TYR A 251 -24.54 8.77 -3.52
N HIS A 252 -24.94 9.50 -4.58
CA HIS A 252 -25.27 8.89 -5.87
C HIS A 252 -24.03 8.27 -6.54
N GLY A 253 -22.88 8.87 -6.37
CA GLY A 253 -21.61 8.32 -6.82
C GLY A 253 -21.26 6.98 -6.17
N ALA A 254 -21.45 6.87 -4.86
CA ALA A 254 -21.22 5.64 -4.11
C ALA A 254 -22.22 4.53 -4.50
N VAL A 255 -23.48 4.86 -4.69
CA VAL A 255 -24.51 3.92 -5.18
C VAL A 255 -24.16 3.39 -6.56
N SER A 256 -23.78 4.28 -7.49
CA SER A 256 -23.36 3.93 -8.84
C SER A 256 -22.11 3.03 -8.86
N TYR A 257 -21.13 3.35 -8.02
CA TYR A 257 -19.94 2.54 -7.80
C TYR A 257 -20.27 1.12 -7.38
N THR A 258 -21.16 0.96 -6.41
CA THR A 258 -21.55 -0.37 -5.89
C THR A 258 -22.20 -1.22 -6.98
N HIS A 259 -23.06 -0.64 -7.79
CA HIS A 259 -23.73 -1.33 -8.89
C HIS A 259 -22.75 -1.72 -10.01
N LEU A 260 -21.87 -0.82 -10.42
CA LEU A 260 -20.86 -1.11 -11.45
C LEU A 260 -19.92 -2.23 -11.01
N ARG A 261 -19.46 -2.20 -9.76
CA ARG A 261 -18.58 -3.24 -9.20
C ARG A 261 -19.22 -4.63 -9.21
N ALA A 262 -20.50 -4.72 -8.88
CA ALA A 262 -21.21 -5.99 -8.87
C ALA A 262 -21.36 -6.59 -10.27
N HIS A 263 -21.59 -5.76 -11.29
CA HIS A 263 -21.74 -6.20 -12.67
C HIS A 263 -20.41 -6.57 -13.33
N GLU A 264 -19.35 -5.80 -13.10
CA GLU A 264 -18.04 -6.06 -13.70
C GLU A 264 -17.44 -7.39 -13.24
N THR A 265 -17.66 -7.82 -12.00
CA THR A 265 -17.19 -9.12 -11.51
C THR A 265 -17.88 -10.32 -12.17
N LEU A 266 -19.12 -10.16 -12.62
CA LEU A 266 -19.89 -11.25 -13.27
C LEU A 266 -19.64 -11.34 -14.77
N MET A 267 -19.36 -10.22 -15.44
CA MET A 267 -19.24 -10.19 -16.91
C MET A 267 -17.83 -10.54 -17.41
N ASN A 268 -16.84 -10.61 -16.52
CA ASN A 268 -15.45 -10.89 -16.87
C ASN A 268 -14.96 -12.26 -16.37
N LEU A 269 -15.86 -13.08 -15.82
CA LEU A 269 -15.63 -14.48 -15.52
C LEU A 269 -16.07 -15.36 -16.70
#